data_8b54a798a2b1c40e1ef64ad0d593bce6
#
_entry.id   8b54a798a2b1c40e1ef64ad0d593bce6
#
_cell.length_a   1.000
_cell.length_b   1.000
_cell.length_c   1.000
_cell.angle_alpha   90.00
_cell.angle_beta   90.00
_cell.angle_gamma   90.00
#
_symmetry.space_group_name_H-M   'P 1'
#
loop_
_entity.id
_entity.type
_entity.pdbx_description
1 polymer ?
#
loop_
_entity_poly.entity_id
_entity_poly.type
_entity_poly.pdbx_seq_one_letter_code
_entity_poly.pdbx_strand_id
1 'polypeptide(L)'
;MKPYIYNGERAMELASSPPPTAVVAGLLHRGHVTVLSAPPYSGKSWFALNIASAVASVDEARVPAPWPGAVLECPGTKVVYLSPDFPASELARRLKKLDQMRADLVRKDSYWDNIYLIGDAPGVLLPRGIYAMDSEGALRLIEEAMPEGASLLIIDTLSASLPDNTTENDNAGMAKVMNNVQKIASKCNVAVLLIHHTAKPTQGKSETEVWSSVRGAGAISGSASSNALIEQMDDPDHSNIRRLRVVSNVSSGLPTTFFEIRPPHYGADEILYFRPVTDPDVSDIESVQNLKPWDILQPDVEYDKDEVAALLVPSKIPNLDRARVAASYLMTEWYQSNSVSRIKKGRKSKIIFSNDMM
;
A
#
# COMPACT_ATOMS: atom_id res chain seq x y z
N MET A 1 -10.88 -0.21 -34.85
CA MET A 1 -11.27 -1.55 -34.36
C MET A 1 -12.76 -1.56 -34.19
N LYS A 2 -13.49 -2.54 -34.74
CA LYS A 2 -14.95 -2.64 -34.57
C LYS A 2 -15.22 -3.32 -33.22
N PRO A 3 -16.21 -2.88 -32.42
CA PRO A 3 -16.56 -3.55 -31.18
C PRO A 3 -17.09 -4.95 -31.48
N TYR A 4 -16.72 -5.93 -30.68
CA TYR A 4 -17.33 -7.25 -30.70
C TYR A 4 -18.59 -7.23 -29.85
N ILE A 5 -19.66 -7.82 -30.38
CA ILE A 5 -20.91 -8.01 -29.65
C ILE A 5 -21.05 -9.51 -29.38
N TYR A 6 -21.17 -9.84 -28.11
CA TYR A 6 -21.32 -11.21 -27.61
C TYR A 6 -22.79 -11.44 -27.22
N ASN A 7 -23.38 -12.54 -27.66
CA ASN A 7 -24.62 -13.04 -27.08
C ASN A 7 -24.33 -13.72 -25.72
N GLY A 8 -25.36 -14.09 -24.97
CA GLY A 8 -25.22 -14.68 -23.65
C GLY A 8 -24.43 -15.98 -23.66
N GLU A 9 -24.57 -16.83 -24.66
CA GLU A 9 -23.84 -18.08 -24.81
C GLU A 9 -22.35 -17.82 -24.99
N ARG A 10 -21.98 -16.91 -25.89
CA ARG A 10 -20.59 -16.50 -26.11
C ARG A 10 -19.98 -15.78 -24.91
N ALA A 11 -20.77 -15.02 -24.14
CA ALA A 11 -20.35 -14.40 -22.89
C ALA A 11 -20.04 -15.45 -21.82
N MET A 12 -20.78 -16.55 -21.77
CA MET A 12 -20.50 -17.68 -20.86
C MET A 12 -19.17 -18.40 -21.22
N GLU A 13 -18.86 -18.54 -22.51
CA GLU A 13 -17.55 -19.05 -22.93
C GLU A 13 -16.42 -18.12 -22.46
N LEU A 14 -16.59 -16.80 -22.55
CA LEU A 14 -15.63 -15.83 -22.06
C LEU A 14 -15.46 -15.88 -20.53
N ALA A 15 -16.52 -16.20 -19.79
CA ALA A 15 -16.44 -16.38 -18.34
C ALA A 15 -15.53 -17.53 -17.92
N SER A 16 -15.25 -18.48 -18.84
CA SER A 16 -14.31 -19.57 -18.66
C SER A 16 -12.84 -19.18 -18.95
N SER A 17 -12.61 -17.97 -19.46
CA SER A 17 -11.27 -17.45 -19.69
C SER A 17 -10.54 -17.24 -18.36
N PRO A 18 -9.23 -17.49 -18.28
CA PRO A 18 -8.49 -17.24 -17.06
C PRO A 18 -8.57 -15.76 -16.68
N PRO A 19 -8.58 -15.44 -15.38
CA PRO A 19 -8.53 -14.05 -14.93
C PRO A 19 -7.26 -13.37 -15.44
N PRO A 20 -7.20 -12.02 -15.45
CA PRO A 20 -5.99 -11.29 -15.79
C PRO A 20 -4.81 -11.76 -14.95
N THR A 21 -3.68 -12.04 -15.61
CA THR A 21 -2.46 -12.48 -14.93
C THR A 21 -2.02 -11.42 -13.94
N ALA A 22 -1.89 -11.77 -12.67
CA ALA A 22 -1.34 -10.90 -11.67
C ALA A 22 0.20 -10.79 -11.84
N VAL A 23 0.75 -9.62 -11.58
CA VAL A 23 2.18 -9.38 -11.38
C VAL A 23 2.49 -9.48 -9.90
N VAL A 24 1.64 -8.85 -9.10
CA VAL A 24 1.60 -8.99 -7.64
C VAL A 24 0.16 -9.29 -7.25
N ALA A 25 -0.07 -10.48 -6.72
CA ALA A 25 -1.41 -10.96 -6.40
C ALA A 25 -2.18 -9.97 -5.53
N GLY A 26 -3.44 -9.73 -5.91
CA GLY A 26 -4.34 -8.80 -5.20
C GLY A 26 -4.06 -7.31 -5.41
N LEU A 27 -2.90 -6.92 -6.01
CA LEU A 27 -2.54 -5.52 -6.20
C LEU A 27 -2.35 -5.14 -7.68
N LEU A 28 -1.53 -5.86 -8.42
CA LEU A 28 -1.09 -5.50 -9.76
C LEU A 28 -1.44 -6.59 -10.77
N HIS A 29 -2.21 -6.24 -11.80
CA HIS A 29 -2.66 -7.18 -12.84
C HIS A 29 -2.31 -6.65 -14.23
N ARG A 30 -1.82 -7.52 -15.13
CA ARG A 30 -1.51 -7.15 -16.52
C ARG A 30 -2.74 -6.58 -17.23
N GLY A 31 -2.52 -5.54 -18.00
CA GLY A 31 -3.58 -4.84 -18.72
C GLY A 31 -4.43 -3.89 -17.86
N HIS A 32 -4.10 -3.72 -16.58
CA HIS A 32 -4.86 -2.93 -15.62
C HIS A 32 -4.04 -1.86 -14.92
N VAL A 33 -4.74 -0.83 -14.41
CA VAL A 33 -4.14 0.31 -13.69
C VAL A 33 -4.50 0.21 -12.21
N THR A 34 -3.47 0.25 -11.36
CA THR A 34 -3.59 0.42 -9.92
C THR A 34 -3.12 1.83 -9.54
N VAL A 35 -3.96 2.59 -8.85
CA VAL A 35 -3.58 3.89 -8.29
C VAL A 35 -3.10 3.69 -6.86
N LEU A 36 -1.85 4.05 -6.59
CA LEU A 36 -1.25 4.04 -5.25
C LEU A 36 -1.26 5.45 -4.68
N SER A 37 -2.12 5.68 -3.73
CA SER A 37 -2.33 6.97 -3.09
C SER A 37 -1.67 7.02 -1.71
N ALA A 38 -1.05 8.14 -1.37
CA ALA A 38 -0.56 8.39 -0.02
C ALA A 38 -0.15 9.86 0.18
N PRO A 39 -0.08 10.37 1.42
CA PRO A 39 0.43 11.71 1.71
C PRO A 39 1.88 11.91 1.24
N PRO A 40 2.31 13.16 1.05
CA PRO A 40 3.73 13.47 0.87
C PRO A 40 4.58 12.85 1.99
N TYR A 41 5.80 12.41 1.65
CA TYR A 41 6.77 11.83 2.59
C TYR A 41 6.36 10.51 3.27
N SER A 42 5.29 9.88 2.83
CA SER A 42 4.82 8.58 3.36
C SER A 42 5.64 7.36 2.90
N GLY A 43 6.59 7.55 1.97
CA GLY A 43 7.42 6.47 1.45
C GLY A 43 6.90 5.79 0.17
N LYS A 44 5.95 6.40 -0.57
CA LYS A 44 5.37 5.86 -1.83
C LYS A 44 6.40 5.38 -2.83
N SER A 45 7.35 6.27 -3.20
CA SER A 45 8.40 5.95 -4.18
C SER A 45 9.30 4.81 -3.70
N TRP A 46 9.60 4.74 -2.39
CA TRP A 46 10.35 3.64 -1.80
C TRP A 46 9.59 2.32 -1.87
N PHE A 47 8.28 2.35 -1.60
CA PHE A 47 7.40 1.19 -1.74
C PHE A 47 7.35 0.72 -3.20
N ALA A 48 7.19 1.65 -4.15
CA ALA A 48 7.20 1.33 -5.57
C ALA A 48 8.53 0.74 -6.06
N LEU A 49 9.67 1.30 -5.61
CA LEU A 49 11.00 0.76 -5.90
C LEU A 49 11.21 -0.63 -5.28
N ASN A 50 10.67 -0.86 -4.08
CA ASN A 50 10.72 -2.19 -3.47
C ASN A 50 9.92 -3.23 -4.28
N ILE A 51 8.72 -2.87 -4.75
CA ILE A 51 7.94 -3.71 -5.67
C ILE A 51 8.71 -3.94 -6.97
N ALA A 52 9.26 -2.87 -7.57
CA ALA A 52 10.02 -2.96 -8.81
C ALA A 52 11.18 -3.97 -8.70
N SER A 53 11.96 -3.87 -7.64
CA SER A 53 13.09 -4.76 -7.41
C SER A 53 12.66 -6.21 -7.10
N ALA A 54 11.53 -6.40 -6.42
CA ALA A 54 10.98 -7.72 -6.16
C ALA A 54 10.49 -8.40 -7.45
N VAL A 55 9.74 -7.68 -8.29
CA VAL A 55 9.24 -8.19 -9.59
C VAL A 55 10.40 -8.46 -10.56
N ALA A 56 11.42 -7.60 -10.58
CA ALA A 56 12.57 -7.75 -11.46
C ALA A 56 13.54 -8.87 -11.05
N SER A 57 13.47 -9.36 -9.81
CA SER A 57 14.35 -10.42 -9.30
C SER A 57 13.96 -11.77 -9.86
N VAL A 58 14.97 -12.54 -10.30
CA VAL A 58 14.79 -13.94 -10.73
C VAL A 58 14.77 -14.94 -9.59
N ASP A 59 15.18 -14.53 -8.40
CA ASP A 59 15.28 -15.38 -7.21
C ASP A 59 14.42 -14.81 -6.08
N GLU A 60 13.19 -15.32 -5.98
CA GLU A 60 12.23 -14.92 -4.95
C GLU A 60 12.73 -15.14 -3.51
N ALA A 61 13.58 -16.15 -3.31
CA ALA A 61 14.12 -16.45 -1.98
C ALA A 61 15.10 -15.37 -1.48
N ARG A 62 15.59 -14.52 -2.37
CA ARG A 62 16.62 -13.52 -2.08
C ARG A 62 16.12 -12.10 -1.98
N VAL A 63 14.94 -11.82 -2.52
CA VAL A 63 14.31 -10.49 -2.39
C VAL A 63 13.15 -10.60 -1.44
N PRO A 64 13.18 -9.91 -0.30
CA PRO A 64 12.06 -9.92 0.64
C PRO A 64 10.77 -9.52 -0.06
N ALA A 65 9.70 -10.25 0.19
CA ALA A 65 8.38 -9.87 -0.25
C ALA A 65 8.08 -8.42 0.19
N PRO A 66 7.44 -7.60 -0.66
CA PRO A 66 7.18 -6.19 -0.34
C PRO A 66 6.31 -5.99 0.91
N TRP A 67 5.55 -7.00 1.30
CA TRP A 67 4.77 -7.07 2.56
C TRP A 67 4.56 -8.54 2.97
N PRO A 68 4.10 -8.83 4.21
CA PRO A 68 3.82 -10.20 4.64
C PRO A 68 2.82 -10.89 3.72
N GLY A 69 3.19 -12.06 3.20
CA GLY A 69 2.32 -12.86 2.33
C GLY A 69 2.13 -12.32 0.91
N ALA A 70 2.92 -11.32 0.48
CA ALA A 70 2.92 -10.91 -0.93
C ALA A 70 3.35 -12.05 -1.84
N VAL A 71 2.55 -12.32 -2.87
CA VAL A 71 2.82 -13.33 -3.88
C VAL A 71 3.14 -12.64 -5.20
N LEU A 72 4.33 -12.93 -5.75
CA LEU A 72 4.76 -12.49 -7.07
C LEU A 72 4.43 -13.58 -8.09
N GLU A 73 3.58 -13.27 -9.06
CA GLU A 73 3.20 -14.24 -10.11
C GLU A 73 4.04 -14.12 -11.38
N CYS A 74 4.82 -13.04 -11.49
CA CYS A 74 5.70 -12.77 -12.63
C CYS A 74 7.11 -12.37 -12.18
N PRO A 75 7.82 -13.15 -11.35
CA PRO A 75 9.18 -12.83 -10.94
C PRO A 75 10.15 -12.87 -12.10
N GLY A 76 11.24 -12.10 -12.02
CA GLY A 76 12.28 -12.06 -13.05
C GLY A 76 11.85 -11.38 -14.36
N THR A 77 10.71 -10.68 -14.36
CA THR A 77 10.24 -9.95 -15.54
C THR A 77 10.73 -8.50 -15.52
N LYS A 78 10.69 -7.86 -16.70
CA LYS A 78 11.17 -6.48 -16.83
C LYS A 78 10.18 -5.48 -16.27
N VAL A 79 10.72 -4.49 -15.57
CA VAL A 79 10.00 -3.39 -14.94
C VAL A 79 10.47 -2.08 -15.54
N VAL A 80 9.53 -1.25 -15.97
CA VAL A 80 9.80 0.12 -16.44
C VAL A 80 9.38 1.10 -15.35
N TYR A 81 10.28 1.99 -14.96
CA TYR A 81 10.02 3.04 -13.98
C TYR A 81 10.17 4.41 -14.61
N LEU A 82 9.07 5.13 -14.76
CA LEU A 82 9.01 6.48 -15.24
C LEU A 82 8.85 7.45 -14.08
N SER A 83 9.79 8.37 -13.91
CA SER A 83 9.70 9.43 -12.91
C SER A 83 10.05 10.78 -13.51
N PRO A 84 9.04 11.59 -13.85
CA PRO A 84 9.29 12.96 -14.29
C PRO A 84 9.79 13.90 -13.17
N ASP A 85 9.57 13.54 -11.90
CA ASP A 85 9.98 14.34 -10.73
C ASP A 85 11.47 14.14 -10.37
N PHE A 86 12.04 13.00 -10.71
CA PHE A 86 13.39 12.63 -10.30
C PHE A 86 14.23 12.18 -11.49
N PRO A 87 15.49 12.63 -11.60
CA PRO A 87 16.41 12.12 -12.60
C PRO A 87 16.68 10.61 -12.37
N ALA A 88 16.91 9.89 -13.46
CA ALA A 88 17.19 8.44 -13.39
C ALA A 88 18.37 8.11 -12.44
N SER A 89 19.35 9.02 -12.32
CA SER A 89 20.47 8.88 -11.38
C SER A 89 20.03 8.85 -9.90
N GLU A 90 18.99 9.60 -9.55
CA GLU A 90 18.45 9.58 -8.19
C GLU A 90 17.67 8.29 -7.91
N LEU A 91 16.89 7.81 -8.87
CA LEU A 91 16.24 6.51 -8.76
C LEU A 91 17.26 5.38 -8.61
N ALA A 92 18.34 5.42 -9.39
CA ALA A 92 19.43 4.45 -9.28
C ALA A 92 20.12 4.50 -7.90
N ARG A 93 20.34 5.70 -7.32
CA ARG A 93 20.86 5.82 -5.94
C ARG A 93 19.92 5.21 -4.91
N ARG A 94 18.61 5.40 -5.06
CA ARG A 94 17.61 4.80 -4.18
C ARG A 94 17.57 3.27 -4.28
N LEU A 95 17.61 2.74 -5.50
CA LEU A 95 17.73 1.29 -5.71
C LEU A 95 19.01 0.74 -5.06
N LYS A 96 20.14 1.42 -5.22
CA LYS A 96 21.40 1.03 -4.55
C LYS A 96 21.29 1.01 -3.02
N LYS A 97 20.53 1.94 -2.42
CA LYS A 97 20.26 1.92 -0.97
C LYS A 97 19.40 0.72 -0.57
N LEU A 98 18.41 0.34 -1.38
CA LEU A 98 17.63 -0.89 -1.16
C LEU A 98 18.53 -2.13 -1.25
N ASP A 99 19.52 -2.16 -2.15
CA ASP A 99 20.49 -3.24 -2.24
C ASP A 99 21.38 -3.35 -1.01
N GLN A 100 21.83 -2.22 -0.48
CA GLN A 100 22.63 -2.21 0.74
C GLN A 100 21.88 -2.82 1.93
N MET A 101 20.57 -2.57 2.02
CA MET A 101 19.71 -3.19 3.01
C MET A 101 19.64 -4.71 2.87
N ARG A 102 19.81 -5.20 1.65
CA ARG A 102 19.71 -6.62 1.28
C ARG A 102 21.08 -7.29 1.14
N ALA A 103 22.18 -6.56 1.37
CA ALA A 103 23.56 -7.01 1.08
C ALA A 103 23.91 -8.34 1.74
N ASP A 104 23.33 -8.64 2.92
CA ASP A 104 23.51 -9.92 3.60
C ASP A 104 22.64 -11.04 3.00
N LEU A 105 21.64 -10.70 2.17
CA LEU A 105 20.66 -11.63 1.60
C LEU A 105 20.89 -11.88 0.10
N VAL A 106 21.52 -10.93 -0.61
CA VAL A 106 21.59 -10.95 -2.07
C VAL A 106 23.02 -11.13 -2.56
N ARG A 107 23.33 -12.29 -3.13
CA ARG A 107 24.46 -12.44 -4.06
C ARG A 107 24.12 -11.68 -5.35
N LYS A 108 25.13 -11.09 -5.98
CA LYS A 108 25.24 -10.26 -7.16
C LYS A 108 24.42 -10.59 -8.43
N ASP A 109 23.39 -11.41 -8.39
CA ASP A 109 22.56 -11.71 -9.55
C ASP A 109 21.49 -10.63 -9.65
N SER A 110 21.69 -9.74 -10.59
CA SER A 110 21.16 -8.41 -10.54
C SER A 110 19.76 -8.35 -11.16
N TYR A 111 18.74 -8.13 -10.33
CA TYR A 111 17.47 -7.59 -10.80
C TYR A 111 17.67 -6.29 -11.61
N TRP A 112 18.85 -5.65 -11.55
CA TRP A 112 19.24 -4.47 -12.31
C TRP A 112 19.07 -4.63 -13.81
N ASP A 113 19.35 -5.80 -14.36
CA ASP A 113 19.20 -6.08 -15.80
C ASP A 113 17.74 -6.07 -16.25
N ASN A 114 16.80 -6.18 -15.30
CA ASN A 114 15.37 -6.17 -15.53
C ASN A 114 14.71 -4.85 -15.13
N ILE A 115 15.45 -3.83 -14.64
CA ILE A 115 14.90 -2.51 -14.32
C ILE A 115 15.32 -1.47 -15.36
N TYR A 116 14.34 -0.87 -16.00
CA TYR A 116 14.49 0.17 -17.02
C TYR A 116 14.00 1.49 -16.45
N LEU A 117 14.88 2.45 -16.26
CA LEU A 117 14.55 3.77 -15.73
C LEU A 117 14.35 4.74 -16.91
N ILE A 118 13.16 5.33 -17.01
CA ILE A 118 12.88 6.42 -17.94
C ILE A 118 13.00 7.73 -17.17
N GLY A 119 13.90 8.58 -17.60
CA GLY A 119 14.16 9.88 -16.97
C GLY A 119 15.16 10.67 -17.79
N ASP A 120 15.56 11.83 -17.29
CA ASP A 120 16.49 12.72 -17.97
C ASP A 120 17.86 12.06 -18.14
N ALA A 121 18.46 12.26 -19.30
CA ALA A 121 19.87 11.93 -19.50
C ALA A 121 20.76 12.86 -18.66
N PRO A 122 21.93 12.41 -18.20
CA PRO A 122 22.83 13.25 -17.43
C PRO A 122 23.14 14.58 -18.18
N GLY A 123 22.83 15.72 -17.56
CA GLY A 123 23.04 17.03 -18.10
C GLY A 123 21.98 17.55 -19.11
N VAL A 124 20.92 16.77 -19.32
CA VAL A 124 19.77 17.16 -20.15
C VAL A 124 18.54 17.28 -19.26
N LEU A 125 18.01 18.48 -19.07
CA LEU A 125 16.71 18.70 -18.48
C LEU A 125 15.68 18.53 -19.59
N LEU A 126 14.87 17.49 -19.50
CA LEU A 126 13.73 17.33 -20.38
C LEU A 126 12.66 18.35 -20.00
N PRO A 127 12.00 18.98 -21.00
CA PRO A 127 10.89 19.89 -20.72
C PRO A 127 9.81 19.19 -19.91
N ARG A 128 9.24 19.87 -18.90
CA ARG A 128 8.01 19.42 -18.27
C ARG A 128 6.96 19.17 -19.35
N GLY A 129 6.24 18.08 -19.23
CA GLY A 129 5.19 17.73 -20.20
C GLY A 129 5.65 16.81 -21.34
N ILE A 130 6.93 16.47 -21.49
CA ILE A 130 7.34 15.45 -22.49
C ILE A 130 6.67 14.10 -22.22
N TYR A 131 6.40 13.82 -20.96
CA TYR A 131 5.65 12.63 -20.50
C TYR A 131 4.22 12.95 -20.13
N ALA A 132 3.65 14.05 -20.68
CA ALA A 132 2.27 14.43 -20.43
C ALA A 132 1.30 13.34 -20.93
N MET A 133 0.70 12.63 -20.02
CA MET A 133 -0.15 11.45 -20.29
C MET A 133 -1.43 11.79 -21.07
N ASP A 134 -1.70 13.04 -21.37
CA ASP A 134 -2.81 13.46 -22.23
C ASP A 134 -2.43 13.52 -23.72
N SER A 135 -1.14 13.39 -24.06
CA SER A 135 -0.62 13.51 -25.44
C SER A 135 -0.33 12.15 -26.09
N GLU A 136 -0.63 12.02 -27.37
CA GLU A 136 -0.28 10.81 -28.14
C GLU A 136 1.24 10.64 -28.26
N GLY A 137 2.01 11.74 -28.25
CA GLY A 137 3.46 11.70 -28.33
C GLY A 137 4.08 11.04 -27.12
N ALA A 138 3.65 11.41 -25.90
CA ALA A 138 4.11 10.77 -24.66
C ALA A 138 3.74 9.28 -24.62
N LEU A 139 2.54 8.92 -25.08
CA LEU A 139 2.11 7.51 -25.13
C LEU A 139 3.03 6.71 -26.07
N ARG A 140 3.37 7.22 -27.24
CA ARG A 140 4.27 6.55 -28.19
C ARG A 140 5.66 6.39 -27.59
N LEU A 141 6.21 7.42 -26.95
CA LEU A 141 7.52 7.33 -26.30
C LEU A 141 7.58 6.22 -25.27
N ILE A 142 6.53 6.08 -24.45
CA ILE A 142 6.44 5.01 -23.44
C ILE A 142 6.28 3.65 -24.11
N GLU A 143 5.44 3.54 -25.14
CA GLU A 143 5.26 2.31 -25.90
C GLU A 143 6.55 1.85 -26.57
N GLU A 144 7.29 2.76 -27.20
CA GLU A 144 8.57 2.49 -27.86
C GLU A 144 9.69 2.14 -26.86
N ALA A 145 9.66 2.76 -25.66
CA ALA A 145 10.61 2.46 -24.60
C ALA A 145 10.29 1.16 -23.85
N MET A 146 9.12 0.55 -24.08
CA MET A 146 8.70 -0.66 -23.37
C MET A 146 9.49 -1.88 -23.87
N PRO A 147 10.33 -2.49 -23.03
CA PRO A 147 11.10 -3.65 -23.44
C PRO A 147 10.18 -4.89 -23.60
N GLU A 148 10.53 -5.74 -24.54
CA GLU A 148 9.85 -7.04 -24.68
C GLU A 148 9.92 -7.84 -23.38
N GLY A 149 8.80 -8.42 -22.96
CA GLY A 149 8.69 -9.18 -21.71
C GLY A 149 8.46 -8.33 -20.47
N ALA A 150 8.24 -7.02 -20.61
CA ALA A 150 7.85 -6.17 -19.47
C ALA A 150 6.52 -6.66 -18.86
N SER A 151 6.42 -6.60 -17.53
CA SER A 151 5.21 -6.93 -16.79
C SER A 151 4.66 -5.75 -16.01
N LEU A 152 5.49 -4.78 -15.67
CA LEU A 152 5.15 -3.67 -14.80
C LEU A 152 5.68 -2.34 -15.36
N LEU A 153 4.81 -1.34 -15.39
CA LEU A 153 5.15 0.07 -15.58
C LEU A 153 4.79 0.84 -14.30
N ILE A 154 5.74 1.56 -13.75
CA ILE A 154 5.53 2.46 -12.62
C ILE A 154 5.61 3.90 -13.11
N ILE A 155 4.63 4.73 -12.76
CA ILE A 155 4.58 6.17 -13.06
C ILE A 155 4.60 6.92 -11.72
N ASP A 156 5.69 7.61 -11.43
CA ASP A 156 5.93 8.30 -10.16
C ASP A 156 6.33 9.77 -10.41
N THR A 157 5.41 10.71 -10.38
CA THR A 157 4.03 10.66 -9.94
C THR A 157 3.05 11.06 -11.06
N LEU A 158 1.75 10.88 -10.81
CA LEU A 158 0.68 11.36 -11.71
C LEU A 158 0.80 12.88 -11.93
N SER A 159 0.94 13.67 -10.84
CA SER A 159 1.04 15.13 -10.92
C SER A 159 2.19 15.61 -11.81
N ALA A 160 3.32 14.93 -11.75
CA ALA A 160 4.47 15.26 -12.61
C ALA A 160 4.27 14.85 -14.08
N SER A 161 3.34 13.96 -14.34
CA SER A 161 2.97 13.46 -15.67
C SER A 161 1.79 14.21 -16.28
N LEU A 162 1.32 15.30 -15.65
CA LEU A 162 0.27 16.14 -16.18
C LEU A 162 0.83 17.24 -17.09
N PRO A 163 0.06 17.68 -18.11
CA PRO A 163 0.39 18.87 -18.86
C PRO A 163 0.26 20.13 -17.99
N ASP A 164 0.99 21.19 -18.35
CA ASP A 164 1.09 22.43 -17.56
C ASP A 164 -0.27 23.11 -17.25
N ASN A 165 -1.29 22.88 -18.07
CA ASN A 165 -2.61 23.47 -17.96
C ASN A 165 -3.66 22.54 -17.36
N THR A 166 -3.29 21.35 -16.91
CA THR A 166 -4.18 20.37 -16.30
C THR A 166 -3.88 20.23 -14.81
N THR A 167 -4.92 20.30 -13.98
CA THR A 167 -4.80 20.09 -12.53
C THR A 167 -5.46 18.78 -12.13
N GLU A 168 -5.02 18.20 -11.01
CA GLU A 168 -5.61 16.97 -10.45
C GLU A 168 -7.10 17.12 -10.08
N ASN A 169 -7.61 18.36 -9.98
CA ASN A 169 -9.04 18.65 -9.74
C ASN A 169 -9.86 18.74 -11.01
N ASP A 170 -9.22 18.76 -12.18
CA ASP A 170 -9.93 18.75 -13.47
C ASP A 170 -10.38 17.33 -13.82
N ASN A 171 -11.65 17.02 -13.56
CA ASN A 171 -12.23 15.71 -13.84
C ASN A 171 -12.14 15.30 -15.32
N ALA A 172 -12.31 16.24 -16.25
CA ALA A 172 -12.28 15.93 -17.69
C ALA A 172 -10.86 15.65 -18.17
N GLY A 173 -9.89 16.46 -17.73
CA GLY A 173 -8.47 16.25 -17.99
C GLY A 173 -7.99 14.94 -17.37
N MET A 174 -8.38 14.66 -16.12
CA MET A 174 -8.01 13.42 -15.45
C MET A 174 -8.62 12.18 -16.12
N ALA A 175 -9.86 12.23 -16.57
CA ALA A 175 -10.48 11.14 -17.32
C ALA A 175 -9.69 10.81 -18.60
N LYS A 176 -9.23 11.84 -19.32
CA LYS A 176 -8.40 11.65 -20.53
C LYS A 176 -7.05 11.00 -20.19
N VAL A 177 -6.38 11.48 -19.15
CA VAL A 177 -5.10 10.92 -18.65
C VAL A 177 -5.29 9.46 -18.26
N MET A 178 -6.27 9.13 -17.43
CA MET A 178 -6.55 7.77 -16.99
C MET A 178 -6.89 6.82 -18.15
N ASN A 179 -7.67 7.29 -19.13
CA ASN A 179 -7.96 6.52 -20.35
C ASN A 179 -6.69 6.20 -21.14
N ASN A 180 -5.77 7.13 -21.20
CA ASN A 180 -4.50 6.94 -21.90
C ASN A 180 -3.58 5.98 -21.15
N VAL A 181 -3.46 6.12 -19.83
CA VAL A 181 -2.73 5.16 -19.00
C VAL A 181 -3.31 3.74 -19.13
N GLN A 182 -4.64 3.62 -19.16
CA GLN A 182 -5.32 2.33 -19.39
C GLN A 182 -5.03 1.77 -20.80
N LYS A 183 -4.92 2.62 -21.84
CA LYS A 183 -4.51 2.18 -23.19
C LYS A 183 -3.09 1.61 -23.19
N ILE A 184 -2.13 2.24 -22.49
CA ILE A 184 -0.77 1.71 -22.33
C ILE A 184 -0.83 0.34 -21.66
N ALA A 185 -1.52 0.25 -20.52
CA ALA A 185 -1.66 -1.00 -19.78
C ALA A 185 -2.15 -2.15 -20.68
N SER A 186 -3.23 -1.89 -21.42
CA SER A 186 -3.87 -2.90 -22.29
C SER A 186 -3.03 -3.22 -23.52
N LYS A 187 -2.44 -2.21 -24.18
CA LYS A 187 -1.72 -2.37 -25.44
C LYS A 187 -0.38 -3.07 -25.24
N CYS A 188 0.35 -2.71 -24.19
CA CYS A 188 1.63 -3.31 -23.83
C CYS A 188 1.46 -4.58 -22.96
N ASN A 189 0.24 -4.91 -22.56
CA ASN A 189 -0.07 -6.01 -21.63
C ASN A 189 0.79 -5.97 -20.35
N VAL A 190 0.90 -4.78 -19.74
CA VAL A 190 1.64 -4.54 -18.49
C VAL A 190 0.68 -4.12 -17.39
N ALA A 191 1.01 -4.45 -16.13
CA ALA A 191 0.38 -3.80 -15.00
C ALA A 191 0.91 -2.37 -14.89
N VAL A 192 0.06 -1.40 -14.58
CA VAL A 192 0.50 -0.02 -14.33
C VAL A 192 0.28 0.32 -12.86
N LEU A 193 1.35 0.74 -12.17
CA LEU A 193 1.30 1.33 -10.85
C LEU A 193 1.44 2.84 -10.99
N LEU A 194 0.33 3.56 -10.81
CA LEU A 194 0.28 5.02 -10.91
C LEU A 194 0.31 5.63 -9.51
N ILE A 195 1.37 6.37 -9.19
CA ILE A 195 1.54 7.00 -7.89
C ILE A 195 0.85 8.36 -7.85
N HIS A 196 0.02 8.55 -6.82
CA HIS A 196 -0.75 9.76 -6.62
C HIS A 196 -0.57 10.33 -5.21
N HIS A 197 -0.59 11.66 -5.08
CA HIS A 197 -0.58 12.34 -3.79
C HIS A 197 -2.00 12.51 -3.25
N THR A 198 -2.21 12.15 -1.97
CA THR A 198 -3.43 12.53 -1.28
C THR A 198 -3.25 13.84 -0.51
N ALA A 199 -4.34 14.53 -0.24
CA ALA A 199 -4.34 15.56 0.80
C ALA A 199 -3.91 14.92 2.14
N LYS A 200 -3.28 15.71 3.03
CA LYS A 200 -2.92 15.23 4.37
C LYS A 200 -4.17 14.65 5.04
N PRO A 201 -4.08 13.46 5.64
CA PRO A 201 -5.20 12.91 6.40
C PRO A 201 -5.52 13.87 7.54
N THR A 202 -6.80 14.18 7.70
CA THR A 202 -7.30 14.82 8.91
C THR A 202 -7.58 13.69 9.91
N GLN A 203 -7.00 13.76 11.11
CA GLN A 203 -7.21 12.78 12.17
C GLN A 203 -8.72 12.53 12.41
N GLY A 204 -9.07 11.29 12.69
CA GLY A 204 -10.42 10.88 13.07
C GLY A 204 -11.40 10.63 11.93
N LYS A 205 -10.95 10.50 10.68
CA LYS A 205 -11.81 10.18 9.55
C LYS A 205 -12.29 8.73 9.59
N SER A 206 -13.58 8.54 9.31
CA SER A 206 -14.15 7.22 9.06
C SER A 206 -13.52 6.56 7.83
N GLU A 207 -13.61 5.25 7.70
CA GLU A 207 -13.09 4.49 6.56
C GLU A 207 -13.59 5.03 5.20
N THR A 208 -14.87 5.41 5.15
CA THR A 208 -15.47 6.02 3.94
C THR A 208 -14.84 7.38 3.61
N GLU A 209 -14.50 8.19 4.62
CA GLU A 209 -13.86 9.50 4.44
C GLU A 209 -12.39 9.36 4.02
N VAL A 210 -11.72 8.31 4.49
CA VAL A 210 -10.35 7.99 4.07
C VAL A 210 -10.34 7.64 2.57
N TRP A 211 -11.21 6.76 2.10
CA TRP A 211 -11.34 6.45 0.68
C TRP A 211 -11.85 7.64 -0.15
N SER A 212 -12.67 8.52 0.44
CA SER A 212 -13.07 9.76 -0.23
C SER A 212 -11.94 10.78 -0.37
N SER A 213 -10.95 10.76 0.52
CA SER A 213 -9.76 11.62 0.41
C SER A 213 -8.78 11.16 -0.68
N VAL A 214 -8.81 9.88 -1.06
CA VAL A 214 -8.10 9.32 -2.23
C VAL A 214 -8.69 9.84 -3.55
N ARG A 215 -9.93 10.37 -3.49
CA ARG A 215 -10.71 10.79 -4.65
C ARG A 215 -10.46 12.23 -5.09
N GLY A 216 -9.21 12.73 -5.16
CA GLY A 216 -8.93 14.07 -5.70
C GLY A 216 -9.88 14.43 -6.85
N ALA A 217 -9.66 14.00 -8.04
CA ALA A 217 -10.71 13.96 -9.07
C ALA A 217 -11.38 12.58 -9.02
N GLY A 218 -12.71 12.50 -8.93
CA GLY A 218 -13.46 11.24 -8.98
C GLY A 218 -13.12 10.36 -10.20
N ALA A 219 -12.60 10.98 -11.26
CA ALA A 219 -12.10 10.33 -12.45
C ALA A 219 -10.86 9.45 -12.18
N ILE A 220 -9.97 9.79 -11.23
CA ILE A 220 -8.74 9.03 -10.97
C ILE A 220 -9.10 7.67 -10.39
N SER A 221 -9.75 7.66 -9.23
CA SER A 221 -10.10 6.41 -8.54
C SER A 221 -11.21 5.62 -9.25
N GLY A 222 -12.14 6.31 -9.92
CA GLY A 222 -13.24 5.68 -10.65
C GLY A 222 -12.81 4.98 -11.93
N SER A 223 -11.70 5.40 -12.54
CA SER A 223 -11.14 4.78 -13.76
C SER A 223 -10.06 3.73 -13.45
N ALA A 224 -9.57 3.65 -12.21
CA ALA A 224 -8.61 2.66 -11.81
C ALA A 224 -9.28 1.28 -11.61
N SER A 225 -8.57 0.23 -12.00
CA SER A 225 -8.99 -1.16 -11.74
C SER A 225 -8.79 -1.54 -10.28
N SER A 226 -7.79 -0.97 -9.63
CA SER A 226 -7.50 -1.13 -8.21
C SER A 226 -7.07 0.20 -7.59
N ASN A 227 -7.43 0.42 -6.34
CA ASN A 227 -6.99 1.56 -5.56
C ASN A 227 -6.26 1.05 -4.32
N ALA A 228 -5.04 1.52 -4.13
CA ALA A 228 -4.21 1.23 -2.98
C ALA A 228 -3.94 2.51 -2.19
N LEU A 229 -3.94 2.40 -0.87
CA LEU A 229 -3.68 3.51 0.03
C LEU A 229 -2.60 3.13 1.03
N ILE A 230 -1.55 3.93 1.09
CA ILE A 230 -0.54 3.85 2.16
C ILE A 230 -0.83 4.95 3.17
N GLU A 231 -0.98 4.54 4.42
CA GLU A 231 -1.19 5.43 5.57
C GLU A 231 -0.02 5.28 6.55
N GLN A 232 0.38 6.37 7.15
CA GLN A 232 1.29 6.35 8.29
C GLN A 232 0.47 6.06 9.54
N MET A 233 1.00 5.26 10.46
CA MET A 233 0.38 5.09 11.77
C MET A 233 0.50 6.38 12.56
N ASP A 234 -0.59 6.78 13.22
CA ASP A 234 -0.63 8.02 14.02
C ASP A 234 0.07 7.88 15.37
N ASP A 235 0.52 6.68 15.71
CA ASP A 235 1.23 6.37 16.94
C ASP A 235 2.71 6.77 16.82
N PRO A 236 3.26 7.60 17.73
CA PRO A 236 4.67 7.97 17.74
C PRO A 236 5.63 6.77 17.78
N ASP A 237 5.28 5.70 18.51
CA ASP A 237 6.10 4.49 18.64
C ASP A 237 6.13 3.66 17.36
N HIS A 238 5.12 3.84 16.50
CA HIS A 238 4.97 3.17 15.22
C HIS A 238 5.02 4.13 14.02
N SER A 239 5.61 5.31 14.19
CA SER A 239 5.71 6.33 13.13
C SER A 239 6.41 5.85 11.85
N ASN A 240 7.21 4.77 11.95
CA ASN A 240 7.86 4.10 10.83
C ASN A 240 7.00 3.02 10.16
N ILE A 241 5.89 2.63 10.78
CA ILE A 241 4.99 1.62 10.23
C ILE A 241 4.02 2.27 9.26
N ARG A 242 3.75 1.56 8.18
CA ARG A 242 2.77 1.93 7.15
C ARG A 242 1.71 0.85 7.06
N ARG A 243 0.48 1.27 6.96
CA ARG A 243 -0.66 0.43 6.66
C ARG A 243 -0.98 0.52 5.18
N LEU A 244 -1.05 -0.61 4.50
CA LEU A 244 -1.48 -0.72 3.11
C LEU A 244 -2.88 -1.30 3.06
N ARG A 245 -3.80 -0.57 2.42
CA ARG A 245 -5.16 -1.04 2.11
C ARG A 245 -5.37 -1.07 0.61
N VAL A 246 -6.03 -2.10 0.10
CA VAL A 246 -6.29 -2.26 -1.33
C VAL A 246 -7.74 -2.64 -1.55
N VAL A 247 -8.42 -1.92 -2.46
CA VAL A 247 -9.70 -2.31 -3.05
C VAL A 247 -9.52 -2.51 -4.54
N SER A 248 -10.09 -3.58 -5.07
CA SER A 248 -9.92 -3.96 -6.48
C SER A 248 -11.24 -4.38 -7.10
N ASN A 249 -11.43 -4.04 -8.39
CA ASN A 249 -12.51 -4.54 -9.22
C ASN A 249 -12.08 -5.75 -10.08
N VAL A 250 -10.80 -6.15 -10.00
CA VAL A 250 -10.19 -7.21 -10.83
C VAL A 250 -9.90 -8.45 -10.03
N SER A 251 -9.73 -8.29 -8.70
CA SER A 251 -9.43 -9.36 -7.76
C SER A 251 -10.14 -9.13 -6.43
N SER A 252 -9.99 -10.05 -5.48
CA SER A 252 -10.47 -9.88 -4.11
C SER A 252 -9.77 -8.74 -3.33
N GLY A 253 -8.79 -8.08 -3.93
CA GLY A 253 -7.93 -7.12 -3.25
C GLY A 253 -6.94 -7.79 -2.32
N LEU A 254 -6.44 -7.02 -1.36
CA LEU A 254 -5.55 -7.52 -0.30
C LEU A 254 -6.19 -7.31 1.06
N PRO A 255 -5.98 -8.21 2.03
CA PRO A 255 -6.22 -7.89 3.43
C PRO A 255 -5.37 -6.67 3.82
N THR A 256 -5.84 -5.90 4.80
CA THR A 256 -5.01 -4.82 5.37
C THR A 256 -3.67 -5.40 5.79
N THR A 257 -2.59 -4.78 5.33
CA THR A 257 -1.24 -5.28 5.57
C THR A 257 -0.32 -4.17 6.05
N PHE A 258 0.76 -4.52 6.72
CA PHE A 258 1.65 -3.57 7.37
C PHE A 258 3.09 -3.81 6.95
N PHE A 259 3.85 -2.72 6.85
CA PHE A 259 5.30 -2.77 6.64
C PHE A 259 5.98 -1.62 7.35
N GLU A 260 7.19 -1.87 7.81
CA GLU A 260 8.04 -0.85 8.41
C GLU A 260 8.94 -0.22 7.34
N ILE A 261 9.02 1.11 7.34
CA ILE A 261 9.96 1.86 6.52
C ILE A 261 10.66 2.88 7.41
N ARG A 262 11.98 2.76 7.51
CA ARG A 262 12.82 3.78 8.16
C ARG A 262 13.61 4.48 7.07
N PRO A 263 13.20 5.69 6.67
CA PRO A 263 14.03 6.49 5.79
C PRO A 263 15.35 6.79 6.51
N PRO A 264 16.47 6.88 5.78
CA PRO A 264 17.71 7.38 6.36
C PRO A 264 17.41 8.75 6.97
N HIS A 265 17.76 8.96 8.23
CA HIS A 265 17.75 10.29 8.81
C HIS A 265 18.65 11.18 7.95
N TYR A 266 18.37 12.48 7.91
CA TYR A 266 19.15 13.45 7.18
C TYR A 266 20.63 13.37 7.62
N GLY A 267 21.45 12.64 6.86
CA GLY A 267 22.83 12.36 7.23
C GLY A 267 23.40 11.12 6.54
N ALA A 268 23.06 10.91 5.30
CA ALA A 268 23.76 10.19 4.21
C ALA A 268 24.19 8.71 4.40
N ASP A 269 24.49 8.19 5.56
CA ASP A 269 25.11 6.85 5.71
C ASP A 269 24.18 5.79 6.32
N GLU A 270 22.95 6.14 6.69
CA GLU A 270 22.02 5.16 7.27
C GLU A 270 21.33 4.33 6.17
N ILE A 271 21.35 3.03 6.37
CA ILE A 271 20.72 2.03 5.50
C ILE A 271 19.20 2.20 5.58
N LEU A 272 18.55 2.34 4.43
CA LEU A 272 17.10 2.30 4.36
C LEU A 272 16.60 0.94 4.81
N TYR A 273 15.70 0.95 5.77
CA TYR A 273 15.11 -0.25 6.32
C TYR A 273 13.67 -0.41 5.83
N PHE A 274 13.39 -1.56 5.22
CA PHE A 274 12.06 -1.89 4.70
C PHE A 274 11.76 -3.36 4.99
N ARG A 275 10.81 -3.63 5.87
CA ARG A 275 10.45 -5.01 6.23
C ARG A 275 8.94 -5.17 6.43
N PRO A 276 8.42 -6.38 6.19
CA PRO A 276 7.08 -6.76 6.62
C PRO A 276 6.99 -6.74 8.14
N VAL A 277 5.83 -6.31 8.66
CA VAL A 277 5.52 -6.36 10.10
C VAL A 277 4.10 -6.88 10.30
N THR A 278 3.84 -7.44 11.46
CA THR A 278 2.48 -7.78 11.87
C THR A 278 1.69 -6.51 12.18
N ASP A 279 0.36 -6.63 12.18
CA ASP A 279 -0.51 -5.54 12.62
C ASP A 279 -0.10 -5.11 14.02
N PRO A 280 0.26 -3.84 14.26
CA PRO A 280 0.59 -3.35 15.59
C PRO A 280 -0.51 -3.57 16.62
N ASP A 281 -1.78 -3.43 16.21
CA ASP A 281 -2.92 -3.67 17.09
C ASP A 281 -3.01 -5.15 17.49
N VAL A 282 -2.69 -6.08 16.56
CA VAL A 282 -2.61 -7.52 16.86
C VAL A 282 -1.43 -7.83 17.79
N SER A 283 -0.28 -7.18 17.57
CA SER A 283 0.89 -7.32 18.45
C SER A 283 0.58 -6.92 19.89
N ASP A 284 -0.21 -5.86 20.09
CA ASP A 284 -0.65 -5.45 21.42
C ASP A 284 -1.61 -6.46 22.05
N ILE A 285 -2.54 -6.98 21.24
CA ILE A 285 -3.45 -8.04 21.68
C ILE A 285 -2.65 -9.28 22.09
N GLU A 286 -1.67 -9.71 21.29
CA GLU A 286 -0.78 -10.84 21.61
C GLU A 286 -0.02 -10.63 22.92
N SER A 287 0.40 -9.38 23.20
CA SER A 287 1.11 -9.05 24.44
C SER A 287 0.26 -9.19 25.70
N VAL A 288 -1.06 -9.14 25.56
CA VAL A 288 -2.02 -9.17 26.67
C VAL A 288 -2.99 -10.34 26.64
N GLN A 289 -3.03 -11.13 25.55
CA GLN A 289 -4.02 -12.21 25.34
C GLN A 289 -4.09 -13.26 26.47
N ASN A 290 -3.00 -13.43 27.21
CA ASN A 290 -2.92 -14.38 28.32
C ASN A 290 -3.27 -13.75 29.69
N LEU A 291 -3.52 -12.43 29.73
CA LEU A 291 -3.91 -11.77 30.97
C LEU A 291 -5.29 -12.23 31.43
N LYS A 292 -5.39 -12.51 32.70
CA LYS A 292 -6.66 -12.82 33.36
C LYS A 292 -7.18 -11.59 34.09
N PRO A 293 -8.48 -11.47 34.37
CA PRO A 293 -9.02 -10.33 35.11
C PRO A 293 -8.27 -10.06 36.42
N TRP A 294 -7.96 -11.10 37.17
CA TRP A 294 -7.24 -11.00 38.47
C TRP A 294 -5.80 -10.55 38.39
N ASP A 295 -5.21 -10.50 37.18
CA ASP A 295 -3.83 -9.99 36.99
C ASP A 295 -3.79 -8.46 37.04
N ILE A 296 -4.91 -7.79 36.72
CA ILE A 296 -4.97 -6.33 36.57
C ILE A 296 -6.17 -5.65 37.23
N LEU A 297 -7.27 -6.37 37.49
CA LEU A 297 -8.50 -5.81 38.07
C LEU A 297 -8.58 -6.09 39.57
N GLN A 298 -9.20 -5.18 40.30
CA GLN A 298 -9.58 -5.44 41.70
C GLN A 298 -10.94 -6.13 41.74
N PRO A 299 -11.12 -7.11 42.66
CA PRO A 299 -12.42 -7.76 42.81
C PRO A 299 -13.50 -6.75 43.19
N ASP A 300 -14.73 -7.05 42.74
CA ASP A 300 -15.93 -6.30 43.06
C ASP A 300 -15.90 -4.79 42.67
N VAL A 301 -15.00 -4.41 41.80
CA VAL A 301 -14.91 -3.08 41.20
C VAL A 301 -15.43 -3.14 39.76
N GLU A 302 -16.26 -2.16 39.38
CA GLU A 302 -16.75 -2.01 38.02
C GLU A 302 -15.75 -1.27 37.15
N TYR A 303 -15.36 -1.84 35.99
CA TYR A 303 -14.46 -1.21 35.03
C TYR A 303 -15.12 -1.00 33.67
N ASP A 304 -14.99 0.18 33.10
CA ASP A 304 -15.27 0.40 31.68
C ASP A 304 -14.01 0.18 30.84
N LYS A 305 -14.17 0.26 29.52
CA LYS A 305 -13.06 0.04 28.57
C LYS A 305 -11.89 1.01 28.77
N ASP A 306 -12.17 2.27 29.05
CA ASP A 306 -11.13 3.29 29.23
C ASP A 306 -10.37 3.08 30.55
N GLU A 307 -11.04 2.62 31.59
CA GLU A 307 -10.43 2.26 32.86
C GLU A 307 -9.54 1.02 32.74
N VAL A 308 -9.98 -0.02 32.01
CA VAL A 308 -9.12 -1.20 31.70
C VAL A 308 -7.92 -0.78 30.84
N ALA A 309 -8.14 0.06 29.83
CA ALA A 309 -7.05 0.56 29.00
C ALA A 309 -5.99 1.31 29.82
N ALA A 310 -6.42 2.16 30.76
CA ALA A 310 -5.51 2.90 31.64
C ALA A 310 -4.62 1.99 32.52
N LEU A 311 -5.10 0.81 32.89
CA LEU A 311 -4.32 -0.18 33.62
C LEU A 311 -3.27 -0.89 32.76
N LEU A 312 -3.47 -0.97 31.46
CA LEU A 312 -2.53 -1.60 30.53
C LEU A 312 -1.36 -0.68 30.16
N VAL A 313 -1.59 0.65 30.15
CA VAL A 313 -0.61 1.65 29.69
C VAL A 313 0.74 1.58 30.41
N PRO A 314 0.84 1.53 31.75
CA PRO A 314 2.14 1.63 32.40
C PRO A 314 3.06 0.41 32.22
N SER A 315 2.51 -0.77 31.96
CA SER A 315 3.25 -2.03 32.08
C SER A 315 3.25 -2.90 30.82
N LYS A 316 2.31 -2.70 29.91
CA LYS A 316 2.11 -3.61 28.77
C LYS A 316 2.03 -2.90 27.43
N ILE A 317 1.32 -1.78 27.34
CA ILE A 317 1.07 -1.05 26.10
C ILE A 317 1.32 0.44 26.34
N PRO A 318 2.29 1.07 25.66
CA PRO A 318 2.72 2.44 25.96
C PRO A 318 1.73 3.52 25.55
N ASN A 319 0.76 3.22 24.69
CA ASN A 319 -0.18 4.20 24.13
C ASN A 319 -1.62 3.90 24.53
N LEU A 320 -2.35 4.94 25.02
CA LEU A 320 -3.71 4.78 25.52
C LEU A 320 -4.72 4.34 24.46
N ASP A 321 -4.59 4.83 23.22
CA ASP A 321 -5.53 4.47 22.15
C ASP A 321 -5.35 3.01 21.72
N ARG A 322 -4.11 2.53 21.67
CA ARG A 322 -3.79 1.11 21.45
C ARG A 322 -4.27 0.26 22.64
N ALA A 323 -4.04 0.73 23.86
CA ALA A 323 -4.54 0.05 25.05
C ALA A 323 -6.06 -0.07 25.07
N ARG A 324 -6.80 0.86 24.48
CA ARG A 324 -8.27 0.77 24.30
C ARG A 324 -8.69 -0.38 23.38
N VAL A 325 -7.92 -0.64 22.31
CA VAL A 325 -8.19 -1.77 21.42
C VAL A 325 -7.96 -3.08 22.16
N ALA A 326 -6.82 -3.22 22.82
CA ALA A 326 -6.49 -4.39 23.64
C ALA A 326 -7.46 -4.61 24.80
N ALA A 327 -7.88 -3.53 25.48
CA ALA A 327 -8.90 -3.61 26.53
C ALA A 327 -10.25 -4.11 26.01
N SER A 328 -10.65 -3.67 24.81
CA SER A 328 -11.89 -4.14 24.18
C SER A 328 -11.84 -5.64 23.87
N TYR A 329 -10.70 -6.12 23.40
CA TYR A 329 -10.44 -7.54 23.16
C TYR A 329 -10.51 -8.34 24.46
N LEU A 330 -9.73 -7.96 25.48
CA LEU A 330 -9.69 -8.65 26.77
C LEU A 330 -11.06 -8.71 27.46
N MET A 331 -11.79 -7.60 27.48
CA MET A 331 -13.12 -7.57 28.08
C MET A 331 -14.10 -8.50 27.37
N THR A 332 -13.97 -8.68 26.06
CA THR A 332 -14.77 -9.62 25.27
C THR A 332 -14.41 -11.07 25.61
N GLU A 333 -13.12 -11.40 25.62
CA GLU A 333 -12.60 -12.73 25.96
C GLU A 333 -12.95 -13.13 27.39
N TRP A 334 -12.74 -12.22 28.34
CA TRP A 334 -13.08 -12.48 29.75
C TRP A 334 -14.58 -12.69 29.96
N TYR A 335 -15.41 -11.98 29.22
CA TYR A 335 -16.87 -12.19 29.27
C TYR A 335 -17.27 -13.53 28.64
N GLN A 336 -16.68 -13.88 27.48
CA GLN A 336 -16.94 -15.15 26.80
C GLN A 336 -16.48 -16.37 27.64
N SER A 337 -15.37 -16.23 28.36
CA SER A 337 -14.83 -17.25 29.26
C SER A 337 -15.51 -17.28 30.64
N ASN A 338 -16.55 -16.47 30.87
CA ASN A 338 -17.22 -16.28 32.15
C ASN A 338 -16.28 -15.84 33.30
N SER A 339 -15.14 -15.20 32.97
CA SER A 339 -14.21 -14.71 33.97
C SER A 339 -14.63 -13.34 34.56
N VAL A 340 -15.60 -12.68 33.95
CA VAL A 340 -16.20 -11.42 34.41
C VAL A 340 -17.69 -11.40 34.11
N SER A 341 -18.44 -10.62 34.87
CA SER A 341 -19.84 -10.31 34.60
C SER A 341 -19.96 -8.98 33.85
N ARG A 342 -20.92 -8.89 32.93
CA ARG A 342 -21.19 -7.68 32.17
C ARG A 342 -22.36 -6.91 32.74
N ILE A 343 -22.14 -5.65 33.01
CA ILE A 343 -23.16 -4.73 33.53
C ILE A 343 -23.40 -3.62 32.47
N LYS A 344 -24.69 -3.44 32.11
CA LYS A 344 -25.09 -2.30 31.26
C LYS A 344 -25.57 -1.15 32.15
N LYS A 345 -24.85 0.01 32.08
CA LYS A 345 -25.29 1.27 32.69
C LYS A 345 -25.47 2.34 31.60
N GLY A 346 -26.68 2.54 31.12
CA GLY A 346 -26.99 3.48 30.05
C GLY A 346 -26.35 3.07 28.72
N ARG A 347 -25.56 3.96 28.09
CA ARG A 347 -24.86 3.70 26.83
C ARG A 347 -23.50 2.99 27.01
N LYS A 348 -22.98 2.91 28.25
CA LYS A 348 -21.69 2.26 28.55
C LYS A 348 -21.88 0.82 29.03
N SER A 349 -20.98 -0.04 28.58
CA SER A 349 -20.87 -1.42 29.07
C SER A 349 -19.71 -1.47 30.06
N LYS A 350 -19.94 -2.02 31.24
CA LYS A 350 -18.91 -2.24 32.26
C LYS A 350 -18.76 -3.73 32.54
N ILE A 351 -17.62 -4.12 33.03
CA ILE A 351 -17.35 -5.47 33.55
C ILE A 351 -17.10 -5.41 35.05
N ILE A 352 -17.40 -6.48 35.73
CA ILE A 352 -17.04 -6.70 37.13
C ILE A 352 -16.42 -8.09 37.26
N PHE A 353 -15.35 -8.16 38.02
CA PHE A 353 -14.69 -9.41 38.38
C PHE A 353 -14.99 -9.69 39.85
N SER A 354 -15.39 -10.92 40.18
CA SER A 354 -15.64 -11.36 41.54
C SER A 354 -14.70 -12.48 41.94
N ASN A 355 -14.30 -12.53 43.21
CA ASN A 355 -13.44 -13.60 43.75
C ASN A 355 -14.02 -15.01 43.61
N ASP A 356 -15.32 -15.12 43.48
CA ASP A 356 -16.00 -16.41 43.26
C ASP A 356 -15.81 -16.97 41.84
N MET A 357 -15.16 -16.19 40.93
CA MET A 357 -14.89 -16.57 39.54
C MET A 357 -13.46 -17.12 39.33
N MET A 358 -12.62 -17.16 40.34
CA MET A 358 -11.34 -17.85 40.33
C MET A 358 -11.54 -19.37 40.52
#